data_ec9b789199df57b923807bd14fa75940
#
_entry.id   ec9b789199df57b923807bd14fa75940
#
_cell.length_a   1.000
_cell.length_b   1.000
_cell.length_c   1.000
_cell.angle_alpha   90.00
_cell.angle_beta   90.00
_cell.angle_gamma   90.00
#
_symmetry.space_group_name_H-M   'P 1'
#
loop_
_entity.id
_entity.type
_entity.pdbx_description
1 polymer ?
#
loop_
_entity_poly.entity_id
_entity_poly.type
_entity_poly.pdbx_seq_one_letter_code
_entity_poly.pdbx_strand_id
1 'polypeptide(L)'
;SLSGVYLAFPVSFQTGVATVLPTGTGIVEGKVDAATLATIADKNAVTPDEAVRLAMSAVPHARVLAVQLPPVADGVYMVSMNPEPYGDGAPQISAFIGPGTEVSEIVDPRSYDVGKRFLVWLRAMHYGLGFGALWNFLVFLSGLLPLLFAITGYRMWSIKRSQRRAIPEAVAVPAE
;
A
#
# COMPACT_ATOMS: atom_id res chain seq x y z
N SER A 1 -3.85 0.29 14.88
CA SER A 1 -4.69 -0.60 14.06
C SER A 1 -3.84 -1.67 13.38
N LEU A 2 -4.40 -2.83 13.08
CA LEU A 2 -3.71 -3.95 12.43
C LEU A 2 -3.13 -3.53 11.06
N SER A 3 -3.87 -2.72 10.32
CA SER A 3 -3.41 -2.15 9.04
C SER A 3 -2.21 -1.21 9.20
N GLY A 4 -2.12 -0.47 10.31
CA GLY A 4 -0.97 0.37 10.61
C GLY A 4 0.29 -0.45 10.90
N VAL A 5 0.16 -1.57 11.61
CA VAL A 5 1.29 -2.50 11.85
C VAL A 5 1.78 -3.10 10.53
N TYR A 6 0.88 -3.49 9.64
CA TYR A 6 1.23 -3.98 8.31
C TYR A 6 2.04 -2.94 7.51
N LEU A 7 1.61 -1.68 7.50
CA LEU A 7 2.30 -0.63 6.74
C LEU A 7 3.66 -0.22 7.37
N ALA A 8 3.79 -0.30 8.69
CA ALA A 8 5.04 0.00 9.39
C ALA A 8 6.09 -1.12 9.24
N PHE A 9 5.64 -2.38 9.21
CA PHE A 9 6.51 -3.56 9.17
C PHE A 9 6.02 -4.57 8.12
N PRO A 10 6.04 -4.21 6.82
CA PRO A 10 5.37 -5.01 5.77
C PRO A 10 5.96 -6.42 5.66
N VAL A 11 7.26 -6.57 5.67
CA VAL A 11 7.93 -7.88 5.53
C VAL A 11 7.61 -8.80 6.70
N SER A 12 7.78 -8.33 7.93
CA SER A 12 7.54 -9.13 9.14
C SER A 12 6.07 -9.52 9.25
N PHE A 13 5.16 -8.62 8.90
CA PHE A 13 3.73 -8.89 8.93
C PHE A 13 3.33 -9.92 7.87
N GLN A 14 3.84 -9.78 6.64
CA GLN A 14 3.60 -10.74 5.56
C GLN A 14 4.13 -12.13 5.91
N THR A 15 5.33 -12.21 6.49
CA THR A 15 5.89 -13.49 6.97
C THR A 15 4.99 -14.12 8.03
N GLY A 16 4.49 -13.34 8.98
CA GLY A 16 3.55 -13.81 9.99
C GLY A 16 2.23 -14.29 9.38
N VAL A 17 1.68 -13.59 8.38
CA VAL A 17 0.47 -14.04 7.68
C VAL A 17 0.74 -15.33 6.89
N ALA A 18 1.89 -15.44 6.25
CA ALA A 18 2.27 -16.61 5.47
C ALA A 18 2.40 -17.90 6.31
N THR A 19 2.64 -17.79 7.61
CA THR A 19 2.65 -18.98 8.52
C THR A 19 1.27 -19.55 8.80
N VAL A 20 0.21 -18.73 8.63
CA VAL A 20 -1.17 -19.11 8.97
C VAL A 20 -2.05 -19.27 7.74
N LEU A 21 -1.81 -18.45 6.72
CA LEU A 21 -2.62 -18.42 5.50
C LEU A 21 -1.71 -18.63 4.26
N PRO A 22 -2.15 -19.40 3.26
CA PRO A 22 -1.41 -19.53 2.02
C PRO A 22 -1.32 -18.17 1.32
N THR A 23 -0.09 -17.69 1.07
CA THR A 23 0.18 -16.42 0.38
C THR A 23 0.63 -16.60 -1.06
N GLY A 24 0.84 -17.85 -1.51
CA GLY A 24 1.36 -18.16 -2.83
C GLY A 24 2.79 -17.64 -3.06
N THR A 25 3.42 -18.08 -4.13
CA THR A 25 4.75 -17.62 -4.58
C THR A 25 4.68 -16.43 -5.53
N GLY A 26 3.52 -15.81 -5.69
CA GLY A 26 3.34 -14.68 -6.62
C GLY A 26 3.94 -13.37 -6.10
N ILE A 27 4.37 -12.54 -7.01
CA ILE A 27 5.02 -11.23 -6.79
C ILE A 27 4.20 -10.38 -5.80
N VAL A 28 4.78 -10.11 -4.64
CA VAL A 28 4.26 -9.12 -3.70
C VAL A 28 4.82 -7.76 -4.14
N GLU A 29 3.91 -6.84 -4.52
CA GLU A 29 4.22 -5.44 -4.84
C GLU A 29 5.18 -5.21 -6.04
N GLY A 30 4.76 -5.58 -7.25
CA GLY A 30 5.34 -4.99 -8.48
C GLY A 30 6.85 -5.18 -8.72
N LYS A 31 7.49 -6.03 -7.94
CA LYS A 31 8.89 -6.43 -8.19
C LYS A 31 8.87 -7.72 -9.00
N VAL A 32 9.10 -7.58 -10.29
CA VAL A 32 9.46 -8.71 -11.16
C VAL A 32 10.78 -9.25 -10.66
N ASP A 33 10.87 -10.57 -10.52
CA ASP A 33 12.09 -11.21 -10.04
C ASP A 33 13.25 -10.94 -11.00
N ALA A 34 14.44 -10.64 -10.48
CA ALA A 34 15.62 -10.31 -11.29
C ALA A 34 15.97 -11.40 -12.31
N ALA A 35 15.62 -12.66 -12.01
CA ALA A 35 15.80 -13.78 -12.95
C ALA A 35 14.84 -13.67 -14.14
N THR A 36 13.61 -13.25 -13.94
CA THR A 36 12.62 -13.01 -15.01
C THR A 36 13.03 -11.81 -15.86
N LEU A 37 13.56 -10.73 -15.24
CA LEU A 37 14.09 -9.57 -15.95
C LEU A 37 15.29 -9.92 -16.84
N ALA A 38 16.20 -10.76 -16.36
CA ALA A 38 17.39 -11.18 -17.13
C ALA A 38 17.04 -12.02 -18.37
N THR A 39 15.96 -12.81 -18.31
CA THR A 39 15.51 -13.66 -19.43
C THR A 39 14.82 -12.85 -20.53
N ILE A 40 14.33 -11.65 -20.21
CA ILE A 40 13.54 -10.80 -21.12
C ILE A 40 14.41 -9.76 -21.85
N ALA A 41 15.64 -9.51 -21.39
CA ALA A 41 16.51 -8.40 -21.84
C ALA A 41 17.07 -8.54 -23.27
N ASP A 42 16.75 -9.57 -24.03
CA ASP A 42 17.42 -9.86 -25.32
C ASP A 42 16.57 -9.57 -26.58
N LYS A 43 15.52 -8.74 -26.50
CA LYS A 43 14.62 -8.47 -27.66
C LYS A 43 14.26 -6.99 -27.79
N ASN A 44 13.99 -6.57 -29.03
CA ASN A 44 13.70 -5.20 -29.50
C ASN A 44 12.86 -4.35 -28.53
N ALA A 45 13.31 -3.11 -28.31
CA ALA A 45 12.66 -2.15 -27.44
C ALA A 45 11.19 -1.91 -27.82
N VAL A 46 10.27 -2.19 -26.90
CA VAL A 46 8.84 -1.91 -27.05
C VAL A 46 8.61 -0.44 -26.71
N THR A 47 7.75 0.25 -27.47
CA THR A 47 7.35 1.62 -27.13
C THR A 47 6.28 1.62 -26.04
N PRO A 48 6.14 2.72 -25.23
CA PRO A 48 5.09 2.82 -24.22
C PRO A 48 3.68 2.61 -24.78
N ASP A 49 3.40 3.14 -25.98
CA ASP A 49 2.10 3.00 -26.63
C ASP A 49 1.82 1.55 -27.03
N GLU A 50 2.85 0.86 -27.46
CA GLU A 50 2.76 -0.55 -27.81
C GLU A 50 2.55 -1.43 -26.58
N ALA A 51 3.22 -1.12 -25.48
CA ALA A 51 3.01 -1.77 -24.20
C ALA A 51 1.57 -1.62 -23.70
N VAL A 52 0.99 -0.42 -23.81
CA VAL A 52 -0.42 -0.16 -23.50
C VAL A 52 -1.35 -0.98 -24.39
N ARG A 53 -1.09 -1.00 -25.69
CA ARG A 53 -1.92 -1.76 -26.64
C ARG A 53 -1.90 -3.26 -26.34
N LEU A 54 -0.73 -3.81 -26.05
CA LEU A 54 -0.57 -5.22 -25.68
C LEU A 54 -1.30 -5.54 -24.35
N ALA A 55 -1.16 -4.68 -23.35
CA ALA A 55 -1.87 -4.84 -22.08
C ALA A 55 -3.39 -4.81 -22.27
N MET A 56 -3.92 -3.89 -23.07
CA MET A 56 -5.35 -3.79 -23.35
C MET A 56 -5.87 -4.99 -24.15
N SER A 57 -5.06 -5.55 -25.05
CA SER A 57 -5.44 -6.77 -25.78
C SER A 57 -5.50 -8.00 -24.88
N ALA A 58 -4.63 -8.06 -23.87
CA ALA A 58 -4.57 -9.15 -22.93
C ALA A 58 -5.66 -9.08 -21.83
N VAL A 59 -6.11 -7.87 -21.48
CA VAL A 59 -7.19 -7.65 -20.51
C VAL A 59 -8.26 -6.76 -21.13
N PRO A 60 -9.18 -7.34 -21.90
CA PRO A 60 -10.29 -6.60 -22.53
C PRO A 60 -11.16 -5.94 -21.45
N HIS A 61 -11.68 -4.74 -21.76
CA HIS A 61 -12.56 -3.96 -20.88
C HIS A 61 -11.90 -3.45 -19.59
N ALA A 62 -10.57 -3.41 -19.51
CA ALA A 62 -9.86 -2.75 -18.43
C ALA A 62 -9.47 -1.33 -18.84
N ARG A 63 -9.58 -0.38 -17.90
CA ARG A 63 -9.12 0.99 -18.08
C ARG A 63 -7.68 1.10 -17.61
N VAL A 64 -6.78 1.60 -18.46
CA VAL A 64 -5.40 1.87 -18.09
C VAL A 64 -5.36 3.06 -17.11
N LEU A 65 -4.67 2.88 -16.00
CA LEU A 65 -4.50 3.90 -14.95
C LEU A 65 -3.11 4.52 -15.00
N ALA A 66 -2.08 3.70 -15.17
CA ALA A 66 -0.70 4.14 -15.16
C ALA A 66 0.18 3.19 -15.97
N VAL A 67 1.23 3.76 -16.55
CA VAL A 67 2.31 3.01 -17.20
C VAL A 67 3.60 3.37 -16.47
N GLN A 68 4.26 2.40 -15.89
CA GLN A 68 5.59 2.57 -15.34
C GLN A 68 6.62 2.19 -16.42
N LEU A 69 7.48 3.15 -16.73
CA LEU A 69 8.57 2.94 -17.68
C LEU A 69 9.68 2.14 -16.98
N PRO A 70 10.35 1.26 -17.72
CA PRO A 70 11.50 0.57 -17.19
C PRO A 70 12.65 1.55 -16.88
N PRO A 71 13.44 1.30 -15.84
CA PRO A 71 14.56 2.15 -15.48
C PRO A 71 15.74 2.06 -16.49
N VAL A 72 15.72 1.03 -17.34
CA VAL A 72 16.72 0.77 -18.40
C VAL A 72 15.99 0.50 -19.72
N ALA A 73 16.62 0.80 -20.85
CA ALA A 73 16.01 0.75 -22.18
C ALA A 73 15.42 -0.62 -22.55
N ASP A 74 16.02 -1.71 -22.06
CA ASP A 74 15.60 -3.10 -22.32
C ASP A 74 14.79 -3.69 -21.14
N GLY A 75 14.21 -2.85 -20.33
CA GLY A 75 13.46 -3.27 -19.16
C GLY A 75 12.00 -3.66 -19.47
N VAL A 76 11.26 -3.99 -18.41
CA VAL A 76 9.86 -4.39 -18.45
C VAL A 76 8.97 -3.20 -18.12
N TYR A 77 7.97 -2.94 -18.98
CA TYR A 77 6.90 -2.02 -18.68
C TYR A 77 5.91 -2.67 -17.72
N MET A 78 5.46 -1.93 -16.72
CA MET A 78 4.33 -2.34 -15.90
C MET A 78 3.12 -1.45 -16.21
N VAL A 79 2.09 -2.03 -16.79
CA VAL A 79 0.83 -1.35 -17.08
C VAL A 79 -0.19 -1.71 -16.00
N SER A 80 -0.56 -0.73 -15.20
CA SER A 80 -1.59 -0.87 -14.17
C SER A 80 -2.96 -0.56 -14.75
N MET A 81 -3.90 -1.46 -14.58
CA MET A 81 -5.24 -1.38 -15.15
C MET A 81 -6.31 -1.62 -14.09
N ASN A 82 -7.44 -0.93 -14.24
CA ASN A 82 -8.62 -1.16 -13.42
C ASN A 82 -9.64 -1.97 -14.22
N PRO A 83 -10.02 -3.19 -13.78
CA PRO A 83 -11.03 -3.98 -14.46
C PRO A 83 -12.41 -3.34 -14.30
N GLU A 84 -13.14 -3.17 -15.37
CA GLU A 84 -14.57 -2.83 -15.31
C GLU A 84 -15.39 -4.08 -14.94
N PRO A 85 -16.46 -3.95 -14.16
CA PRO A 85 -17.14 -2.74 -13.66
C PRO A 85 -16.67 -2.25 -12.28
N TYR A 86 -15.51 -2.62 -11.83
CA TYR A 86 -15.02 -2.22 -10.50
C TYR A 86 -14.61 -0.74 -10.52
N GLY A 87 -15.19 0.05 -9.61
CA GLY A 87 -14.93 1.47 -9.46
C GLY A 87 -13.53 1.78 -8.91
N ASP A 88 -13.25 3.07 -8.75
CA ASP A 88 -11.99 3.56 -8.16
C ASP A 88 -11.74 2.91 -6.79
N GLY A 89 -10.55 2.35 -6.60
CA GLY A 89 -10.16 1.63 -5.39
C GLY A 89 -10.22 0.11 -5.47
N ALA A 90 -10.68 -0.45 -6.58
CA ALA A 90 -10.54 -1.89 -6.82
C ALA A 90 -9.04 -2.29 -6.93
N PRO A 91 -8.69 -3.51 -6.53
CA PRO A 91 -7.34 -4.01 -6.75
C PRO A 91 -6.98 -3.96 -8.24
N GLN A 92 -5.85 -3.33 -8.55
CA GLN A 92 -5.40 -3.12 -9.92
C GLN A 92 -4.82 -4.41 -10.49
N ILE A 93 -5.13 -4.66 -11.76
CA ILE A 93 -4.45 -5.68 -12.56
C ILE A 93 -3.14 -5.06 -13.06
N SER A 94 -2.04 -5.77 -12.93
CA SER A 94 -0.74 -5.35 -13.46
C SER A 94 -0.33 -6.28 -14.59
N ALA A 95 -0.14 -5.72 -15.79
CA ALA A 95 0.43 -6.44 -16.92
C ALA A 95 1.91 -6.04 -17.07
N PHE A 96 2.76 -7.03 -17.16
CA PHE A 96 4.19 -6.87 -17.37
C PHE A 96 4.53 -7.19 -18.82
N ILE A 97 5.06 -6.21 -19.54
CA ILE A 97 5.40 -6.31 -20.96
C ILE A 97 6.91 -6.18 -21.12
N GLY A 98 7.54 -7.25 -21.56
CA GLY A 98 8.95 -7.30 -21.85
C GLY A 98 9.29 -6.79 -23.25
N PRO A 99 10.60 -6.69 -23.58
CA PRO A 99 11.09 -6.18 -24.85
C PRO A 99 10.76 -7.05 -26.07
N GLY A 100 10.01 -8.14 -25.93
CA GLY A 100 9.70 -9.08 -27.00
C GLY A 100 8.28 -8.98 -27.57
N THR A 101 7.53 -7.87 -27.37
CA THR A 101 6.14 -7.72 -27.81
C THR A 101 5.16 -8.75 -27.24
N GLU A 102 5.57 -9.49 -26.23
CA GLU A 102 4.70 -10.44 -25.54
C GLU A 102 4.39 -9.94 -24.12
N VAL A 103 3.14 -10.19 -23.69
CA VAL A 103 2.75 -9.99 -22.30
C VAL A 103 3.43 -11.09 -21.48
N SER A 104 4.46 -10.72 -20.72
CA SER A 104 5.26 -11.65 -19.96
C SER A 104 4.50 -12.23 -18.77
N GLU A 105 3.70 -11.41 -18.10
CA GLU A 105 2.91 -11.83 -16.96
C GLU A 105 1.72 -10.89 -16.73
N ILE A 106 0.59 -11.45 -16.33
CA ILE A 106 -0.58 -10.70 -15.87
C ILE A 106 -0.83 -11.07 -14.41
N VAL A 107 -0.70 -10.09 -13.54
CA VAL A 107 -1.00 -10.23 -12.12
C VAL A 107 -2.42 -9.71 -11.86
N ASP A 108 -3.38 -10.64 -11.75
CA ASP A 108 -4.77 -10.35 -11.44
C ASP A 108 -5.01 -10.61 -9.94
N PRO A 109 -5.38 -9.59 -9.15
CA PRO A 109 -5.69 -9.76 -7.72
C PRO A 109 -6.82 -10.76 -7.43
N ARG A 110 -7.67 -11.05 -8.40
CA ARG A 110 -8.74 -12.06 -8.26
C ARG A 110 -8.20 -13.48 -8.18
N SER A 111 -7.01 -13.74 -8.74
CA SER A 111 -6.32 -15.02 -8.68
C SER A 111 -5.48 -15.22 -7.42
N TYR A 112 -5.41 -14.21 -6.54
CA TYR A 112 -4.59 -14.29 -5.34
C TYR A 112 -5.10 -15.32 -4.35
N ASP A 113 -4.17 -16.00 -3.69
CA ASP A 113 -4.44 -16.83 -2.53
C ASP A 113 -5.06 -16.03 -1.38
N VAL A 114 -5.73 -16.70 -0.47
CA VAL A 114 -6.48 -16.09 0.63
C VAL A 114 -5.62 -15.14 1.46
N GLY A 115 -4.38 -15.52 1.78
CA GLY A 115 -3.47 -14.69 2.55
C GLY A 115 -3.06 -13.41 1.80
N LYS A 116 -2.75 -13.51 0.51
CA LYS A 116 -2.41 -12.36 -0.33
C LYS A 116 -3.62 -11.44 -0.54
N ARG A 117 -4.81 -12.02 -0.74
CA ARG A 117 -6.07 -11.25 -0.83
C ARG A 117 -6.37 -10.50 0.45
N PHE A 118 -6.13 -11.12 1.61
CA PHE A 118 -6.27 -10.47 2.92
C PHE A 118 -5.33 -9.26 3.06
N LEU A 119 -4.07 -9.37 2.65
CA LEU A 119 -3.10 -8.26 2.69
C LEU A 119 -3.53 -7.09 1.80
N VAL A 120 -3.97 -7.38 0.57
CA VAL A 120 -4.50 -6.36 -0.35
C VAL A 120 -5.74 -5.67 0.22
N TRP A 121 -6.66 -6.45 0.82
CA TRP A 121 -7.85 -5.91 1.47
C TRP A 121 -7.48 -5.03 2.68
N LEU A 122 -6.54 -5.45 3.51
CA LEU A 122 -6.07 -4.69 4.67
C LEU A 122 -5.48 -3.33 4.27
N ARG A 123 -4.74 -3.30 3.17
CA ARG A 123 -4.18 -2.08 2.58
C ARG A 123 -5.29 -1.16 2.03
N ALA A 124 -6.22 -1.71 1.25
CA ALA A 124 -7.36 -0.95 0.71
C ALA A 124 -8.21 -0.33 1.83
N MET A 125 -8.47 -1.09 2.89
CA MET A 125 -9.20 -0.61 4.07
C MET A 125 -8.47 0.56 4.76
N HIS A 126 -7.15 0.53 4.84
CA HIS A 126 -6.37 1.60 5.45
C HIS A 126 -6.42 2.89 4.64
N TYR A 127 -6.39 2.79 3.32
CA TYR A 127 -6.49 3.94 2.42
C TYR A 127 -7.93 4.45 2.23
N GLY A 128 -8.91 3.81 2.84
CA GLY A 128 -10.32 4.17 2.70
C GLY A 128 -10.95 3.72 1.38
N LEU A 129 -10.27 2.85 0.63
CA LEU A 129 -10.71 2.43 -0.70
C LEU A 129 -11.74 1.30 -0.62
N GLY A 130 -12.76 1.35 -1.46
CA GLY A 130 -13.69 0.23 -1.69
C GLY A 130 -14.85 0.09 -0.70
N PHE A 131 -14.96 0.95 0.34
CA PHE A 131 -16.03 0.86 1.37
C PHE A 131 -17.01 2.05 1.36
N GLY A 132 -16.90 2.93 0.38
CA GLY A 132 -17.79 4.07 0.21
C GLY A 132 -17.51 5.26 1.12
N ALA A 133 -18.34 6.30 0.99
CA ALA A 133 -18.13 7.61 1.62
C ALA A 133 -18.10 7.56 3.15
N LEU A 134 -18.93 6.70 3.76
CA LEU A 134 -18.97 6.56 5.22
C LEU A 134 -17.65 6.05 5.78
N TRP A 135 -17.02 5.07 5.10
CA TRP A 135 -15.72 4.55 5.51
C TRP A 135 -14.63 5.60 5.35
N ASN A 136 -14.61 6.32 4.25
CA ASN A 136 -13.67 7.42 4.01
C ASN A 136 -13.77 8.48 5.11
N PHE A 137 -15.00 8.82 5.51
CA PHE A 137 -15.24 9.74 6.63
C PHE A 137 -14.69 9.21 7.96
N LEU A 138 -14.89 7.92 8.27
CA LEU A 138 -14.34 7.30 9.48
C LEU A 138 -12.80 7.28 9.47
N VAL A 139 -12.19 6.96 8.34
CA VAL A 139 -10.72 7.01 8.17
C VAL A 139 -10.21 8.44 8.37
N PHE A 140 -10.86 9.43 7.76
CA PHE A 140 -10.55 10.85 7.98
C PHE A 140 -10.66 11.24 9.45
N LEU A 141 -11.76 10.88 10.11
CA LEU A 141 -11.99 11.18 11.53
C LEU A 141 -10.92 10.52 12.43
N SER A 142 -10.50 9.29 12.11
CA SER A 142 -9.43 8.62 12.84
C SER A 142 -8.08 9.34 12.71
N GLY A 143 -7.83 9.99 11.58
CA GLY A 143 -6.65 10.84 11.36
C GLY A 143 -6.64 12.11 12.21
N LEU A 144 -7.80 12.58 12.69
CA LEU A 144 -7.87 13.74 13.60
C LEU A 144 -7.58 13.38 15.07
N LEU A 145 -7.67 12.11 15.46
CA LEU A 145 -7.42 11.66 16.84
C LEU A 145 -6.04 12.06 17.39
N PRO A 146 -4.93 11.89 16.65
CA PRO A 146 -3.62 12.32 17.12
C PRO A 146 -3.56 13.81 17.44
N LEU A 147 -4.21 14.65 16.62
CA LEU A 147 -4.29 16.09 16.86
C LEU A 147 -5.06 16.40 18.16
N LEU A 148 -6.19 15.73 18.37
CA LEU A 148 -6.99 15.86 19.58
C LEU A 148 -6.20 15.44 20.83
N PHE A 149 -5.46 14.33 20.75
CA PHE A 149 -4.59 13.88 21.83
C PHE A 149 -3.42 14.85 22.07
N ALA A 150 -2.84 15.45 21.04
CA ALA A 150 -1.81 16.47 21.20
C ALA A 150 -2.34 17.70 21.93
N ILE A 151 -3.53 18.20 21.58
CA ILE A 151 -4.16 19.34 22.22
C ILE A 151 -4.49 19.03 23.69
N THR A 152 -5.12 17.88 23.96
CA THR A 152 -5.48 17.49 25.32
C THR A 152 -4.25 17.21 26.19
N GLY A 153 -3.24 16.56 25.63
CA GLY A 153 -1.96 16.31 26.29
C GLY A 153 -1.22 17.61 26.66
N TYR A 154 -1.18 18.55 25.71
CA TYR A 154 -0.59 19.87 25.94
C TYR A 154 -1.32 20.64 27.06
N ARG A 155 -2.65 20.66 27.03
CA ARG A 155 -3.45 21.30 28.08
C ARG A 155 -3.21 20.67 29.45
N MET A 156 -3.19 19.34 29.54
CA MET A 156 -2.93 18.62 30.77
C MET A 156 -1.50 18.91 31.30
N TRP A 157 -0.52 18.93 30.41
CA TRP A 157 0.86 19.30 30.78
C TRP A 157 0.96 20.72 31.28
N SER A 158 0.32 21.68 30.60
CA SER A 158 0.37 23.10 31.02
C SER A 158 -0.26 23.34 32.41
N ILE A 159 -1.41 22.66 32.67
CA ILE A 159 -2.07 22.74 34.01
C ILE A 159 -1.17 22.14 35.07
N LYS A 160 -0.59 20.97 34.89
CA LYS A 160 0.34 20.34 35.84
C LYS A 160 1.58 21.20 36.08
N ARG A 161 2.09 21.85 35.04
CA ARG A 161 3.24 22.75 35.15
C ARG A 161 2.91 23.99 36.00
N SER A 162 1.72 24.59 35.84
CA SER A 162 1.30 25.73 36.63
C SER A 162 1.07 25.36 38.08
N GLN A 163 0.46 24.20 38.36
CA GLN A 163 0.28 23.71 39.74
C GLN A 163 1.61 23.46 40.48
N ARG A 164 2.62 22.90 39.81
CA ARG A 164 3.95 22.71 40.40
C ARG A 164 4.67 24.03 40.76
N ARG A 165 4.36 25.10 40.03
CA ARG A 165 4.90 26.44 40.33
C ARG A 165 4.15 27.15 41.45
N ALA A 166 2.90 26.72 41.72
CA ALA A 166 2.05 27.32 42.76
C ALA A 166 2.21 26.66 44.13
N ILE A 167 2.95 25.57 44.26
CA ILE A 167 3.29 25.01 45.58
C ILE A 167 4.43 25.87 46.16
N PRO A 168 4.14 26.75 47.15
CA PRO A 168 5.21 27.49 47.79
C PRO A 168 6.09 26.50 48.56
N GLU A 169 7.37 26.80 48.62
CA GLU A 169 8.41 26.10 49.41
C GLU A 169 8.18 26.21 50.93
N ALA A 170 6.95 26.19 51.38
CA ALA A 170 6.51 26.40 52.74
C ALA A 170 6.07 25.09 53.39
N VAL A 171 6.99 24.13 53.52
CA VAL A 171 7.05 23.23 54.68
C VAL A 171 8.49 22.71 54.80
N ALA A 172 9.42 23.58 55.05
CA ALA A 172 10.61 23.18 55.79
C ALA A 172 10.17 23.00 57.25
N VAL A 173 9.85 21.78 57.65
CA VAL A 173 9.69 21.42 59.06
C VAL A 173 11.04 21.61 59.70
N PRO A 174 11.18 22.49 60.72
CA PRO A 174 12.45 22.59 61.49
C PRO A 174 12.66 21.26 62.22
N ALA A 175 13.80 20.63 62.00
CA ALA A 175 14.27 19.52 62.81
C ALA A 175 14.58 20.03 64.22
N GLU A 176 13.80 19.58 65.21
CA GLU A 176 14.16 19.58 66.61
C GLU A 176 15.03 18.37 66.92
#